data_8fcbab72fb2398969382c45fa60c9e77
#
_entry.id   8fcbab72fb2398969382c45fa60c9e77
#
_cell.length_a   1.000
_cell.length_b   1.000
_cell.length_c   1.000
_cell.angle_alpha   90.00
_cell.angle_beta   90.00
_cell.angle_gamma   90.00
#
_symmetry.space_group_name_H-M   'P 1'
#
loop_
_entity.id
_entity.type
_entity.pdbx_description
1 polymer ?
#
loop_
_entity_poly.entity_id
_entity_poly.type
_entity_poly.pdbx_seq_one_letter_code
_entity_poly.pdbx_strand_id
1 'polypeptide(L)'
;MKVSGAIQAISAQFVLNSCYDNSIPALCSNIFRTGPTNASAVDHINVNAINLAVQDLRGIDLESSYRFALSDVMSDWRGNFSLHGVMTIYLRDFQDTGLGTPTLDIVGQNNGNGGGSSASVPNWKLNVTATYDLDPVKVALTGRAFSGGTFDNTYVVCTAGCPAATTTHPTINFNHAPGRFYLDANVSYKLNLGETTASEMFFSVRNMFNNDVPPMPSSLHYGNGHLGDLYDLNGVIYRAGIRFKM
;
A
#
# COMPACT_ATOMS: atom_id res chain seq x y z
N MET A 1 -2.00 13.99 -12.89
CA MET A 1 -0.90 14.94 -12.57
C MET A 1 0.33 14.48 -13.31
N LYS A 2 0.99 15.37 -14.04
CA LYS A 2 2.25 15.08 -14.72
C LYS A 2 3.30 16.05 -14.18
N VAL A 3 4.41 15.52 -13.68
CA VAL A 3 5.53 16.29 -13.14
C VAL A 3 6.75 15.97 -13.97
N SER A 4 7.48 17.01 -14.41
CA SER A 4 8.78 16.88 -15.07
C SER A 4 9.85 17.41 -14.13
N GLY A 5 10.99 16.70 -14.04
CA GLY A 5 12.07 17.07 -13.14
C GLY A 5 11.76 16.81 -11.67
N ALA A 6 10.91 15.83 -11.35
CA ALA A 6 10.66 15.41 -9.97
C ALA A 6 11.94 14.84 -9.35
N ILE A 7 12.23 15.23 -8.12
CA ILE A 7 13.37 14.69 -7.36
C ILE A 7 12.93 13.38 -6.67
N GLN A 8 13.63 12.29 -6.93
CA GLN A 8 13.39 10.99 -6.31
C GLN A 8 14.68 10.38 -5.78
N ALA A 9 14.59 9.71 -4.62
CA ALA A 9 15.66 8.86 -4.12
C ALA A 9 15.72 7.56 -4.93
N ILE A 10 16.92 7.12 -5.30
CA ILE A 10 17.15 5.82 -5.96
C ILE A 10 17.67 4.81 -4.95
N SER A 11 17.44 3.52 -5.21
CA SER A 11 18.01 2.45 -4.38
C SER A 11 19.42 2.04 -4.84
N ALA A 12 20.21 1.46 -3.94
CA ALA A 12 21.50 0.91 -4.30
C ALA A 12 21.39 -0.18 -5.38
N GLN A 13 20.33 -1.00 -5.34
CA GLN A 13 20.07 -2.01 -6.36
C GLN A 13 19.79 -1.39 -7.74
N PHE A 14 19.05 -0.27 -7.76
CA PHE A 14 18.83 0.49 -9.01
C PHE A 14 20.15 0.97 -9.62
N VAL A 15 21.07 1.50 -8.80
CA VAL A 15 22.40 1.93 -9.25
C VAL A 15 23.19 0.78 -9.84
N LEU A 16 23.20 -0.39 -9.17
CA LEU A 16 23.88 -1.59 -9.66
C LEU A 16 23.32 -2.07 -11.00
N ASN A 17 22.01 -2.27 -11.09
CA ASN A 17 21.36 -2.74 -12.30
C ASN A 17 21.55 -1.76 -13.46
N SER A 18 21.45 -0.48 -13.18
CA SER A 18 21.64 0.57 -14.20
C SER A 18 23.08 0.61 -14.72
N CYS A 19 24.07 0.41 -13.86
CA CYS A 19 25.47 0.39 -14.25
C CYS A 19 25.83 -0.88 -15.05
N TYR A 20 25.45 -2.07 -14.53
CA TYR A 20 25.94 -3.34 -15.09
C TYR A 20 25.02 -3.93 -16.16
N ASP A 21 23.73 -3.79 -16.00
CA ASP A 21 22.77 -4.43 -16.91
C ASP A 21 22.33 -3.47 -18.02
N ASN A 22 22.11 -2.20 -17.68
CA ASN A 22 21.63 -1.20 -18.64
C ASN A 22 22.77 -0.33 -19.23
N SER A 23 24.01 -0.57 -18.82
CA SER A 23 25.20 0.14 -19.31
C SER A 23 25.08 1.67 -19.23
N ILE A 24 24.59 2.20 -18.09
CA ILE A 24 24.48 3.64 -17.84
C ILE A 24 25.71 4.14 -17.07
N PRO A 25 26.76 4.64 -17.75
CA PRO A 25 28.05 4.99 -17.13
C PRO A 25 27.91 6.04 -16.03
N ALA A 26 26.95 6.94 -16.15
CA ALA A 26 26.74 8.01 -15.16
C ALA A 26 26.43 7.48 -13.75
N LEU A 27 25.82 6.30 -13.63
CA LEU A 27 25.52 5.69 -12.33
C LEU A 27 26.66 4.77 -11.82
N CYS A 28 27.57 4.35 -12.69
CA CYS A 28 28.73 3.55 -12.28
C CYS A 28 29.68 4.29 -11.35
N SER A 29 29.78 5.61 -11.50
CA SER A 29 30.59 6.47 -10.62
C SER A 29 30.10 6.53 -9.17
N ASN A 30 28.89 6.07 -8.91
CA ASN A 30 28.32 6.00 -7.56
C ASN A 30 28.69 4.71 -6.81
N ILE A 31 29.37 3.75 -7.48
CA ILE A 31 29.77 2.47 -6.91
C ILE A 31 31.24 2.53 -6.51
N PHE A 32 31.50 2.51 -5.22
CA PHE A 32 32.84 2.55 -4.65
C PHE A 32 33.31 1.13 -4.30
N ARG A 33 34.57 0.84 -4.59
CA ARG A 33 35.13 -0.49 -4.40
C ARG A 33 36.36 -0.44 -3.53
N THR A 34 36.68 -1.56 -2.87
CA THR A 34 37.86 -1.70 -2.00
C THR A 34 39.19 -1.74 -2.77
N GLY A 35 39.16 -1.86 -4.10
CA GLY A 35 40.33 -1.95 -4.95
C GLY A 35 40.06 -1.41 -6.37
N PRO A 36 41.13 -1.32 -7.20
CA PRO A 36 41.07 -0.59 -8.47
C PRO A 36 40.35 -1.33 -9.61
N THR A 37 39.90 -2.56 -9.42
CA THR A 37 39.31 -3.38 -10.46
C THR A 37 37.82 -3.58 -10.23
N ASN A 38 37.07 -3.84 -11.31
CA ASN A 38 35.62 -4.19 -11.22
C ASN A 38 35.37 -5.54 -10.51
N ALA A 39 36.39 -6.37 -10.34
CA ALA A 39 36.33 -7.60 -9.55
C ALA A 39 36.51 -7.37 -8.05
N SER A 40 36.95 -6.17 -7.62
CA SER A 40 37.08 -5.85 -6.19
C SER A 40 35.69 -5.75 -5.54
N ALA A 41 35.61 -6.12 -4.26
CA ALA A 41 34.36 -6.04 -3.51
C ALA A 41 33.81 -4.61 -3.48
N VAL A 42 32.49 -4.49 -3.51
CA VAL A 42 31.80 -3.19 -3.33
C VAL A 42 31.98 -2.78 -1.86
N ASP A 43 32.48 -1.58 -1.65
CA ASP A 43 32.62 -0.98 -0.32
C ASP A 43 31.31 -0.28 0.06
N HIS A 44 30.90 0.68 -0.74
CA HIS A 44 29.63 1.36 -0.58
C HIS A 44 29.06 1.87 -1.91
N ILE A 45 27.80 2.22 -1.90
CA ILE A 45 27.09 2.80 -3.04
C ILE A 45 26.45 4.12 -2.61
N ASN A 46 26.80 5.21 -3.29
CA ASN A 46 26.15 6.48 -3.06
C ASN A 46 24.78 6.50 -3.74
N VAL A 47 23.72 6.68 -2.94
CA VAL A 47 22.34 6.78 -3.39
C VAL A 47 21.88 8.24 -3.30
N ASN A 48 22.17 9.00 -4.32
CA ASN A 48 21.75 10.40 -4.40
C ASN A 48 20.36 10.52 -5.01
N ALA A 49 19.62 11.55 -4.61
CA ALA A 49 18.40 11.89 -5.29
C ALA A 49 18.68 12.31 -6.72
N ILE A 50 17.86 11.83 -7.67
CA ILE A 50 17.94 12.16 -9.09
C ILE A 50 16.71 12.94 -9.52
N ASN A 51 16.85 13.75 -10.55
CA ASN A 51 15.73 14.37 -11.22
C ASN A 51 15.12 13.34 -12.18
N LEU A 52 13.88 12.89 -11.90
CA LEU A 52 13.11 12.10 -12.84
C LEU A 52 12.76 12.93 -14.06
N ALA A 53 12.88 12.36 -15.26
CA ALA A 53 12.47 13.03 -16.48
C ALA A 53 10.96 13.28 -16.45
N VAL A 54 10.16 12.28 -16.10
CA VAL A 54 8.69 12.37 -16.04
C VAL A 54 8.12 11.43 -14.96
N GLN A 55 7.17 11.96 -14.19
CA GLN A 55 6.22 11.17 -13.42
C GLN A 55 4.80 11.53 -13.86
N ASP A 56 4.00 10.55 -14.28
CA ASP A 56 2.61 10.74 -14.73
C ASP A 56 1.68 9.91 -13.86
N LEU A 57 1.03 10.55 -12.90
CA LEU A 57 0.05 9.94 -12.02
C LEU A 57 -1.36 10.35 -12.44
N ARG A 58 -2.22 9.37 -12.70
CA ARG A 58 -3.63 9.57 -13.06
C ARG A 58 -4.51 8.66 -12.22
N GLY A 59 -5.61 9.20 -11.78
CA GLY A 59 -6.60 8.46 -11.00
C GLY A 59 -7.90 9.21 -10.89
N ILE A 60 -8.87 8.55 -10.27
CA ILE A 60 -10.18 9.08 -9.93
C ILE A 60 -10.41 8.80 -8.45
N ASP A 61 -10.66 9.86 -7.68
CA ASP A 61 -11.09 9.75 -6.30
C ASP A 61 -12.60 10.03 -6.23
N LEU A 62 -13.31 9.11 -5.61
CA LEU A 62 -14.74 9.21 -5.35
C LEU A 62 -14.94 9.24 -3.84
N GLU A 63 -15.59 10.27 -3.35
CA GLU A 63 -15.97 10.40 -1.95
C GLU A 63 -17.46 10.63 -1.84
N SER A 64 -18.10 9.93 -0.89
CA SER A 64 -19.51 10.07 -0.61
C SER A 64 -19.77 10.03 0.89
N SER A 65 -20.60 10.93 1.38
CA SER A 65 -21.07 10.94 2.76
C SER A 65 -22.56 11.12 2.80
N TYR A 66 -23.24 10.27 3.56
CA TYR A 66 -24.68 10.36 3.77
C TYR A 66 -25.01 10.17 5.25
N ARG A 67 -25.91 10.99 5.78
CA ARG A 67 -26.36 10.90 7.17
C ARG A 67 -27.85 11.16 7.24
N PHE A 68 -28.56 10.37 8.04
CA PHE A 68 -29.99 10.53 8.29
C PHE A 68 -30.36 10.02 9.69
N ALA A 69 -31.47 10.54 10.22
CA ALA A 69 -32.08 9.97 11.41
C ALA A 69 -32.84 8.70 11.03
N LEU A 70 -32.71 7.64 11.84
CA LEU A 70 -33.43 6.39 11.55
C LEU A 70 -34.95 6.58 11.63
N SER A 71 -35.42 7.54 12.42
CA SER A 71 -36.85 7.96 12.47
C SER A 71 -37.38 8.46 11.15
N ASP A 72 -36.52 8.92 10.21
CA ASP A 72 -36.94 9.37 8.89
C ASP A 72 -37.34 8.18 7.98
N VAL A 73 -36.88 6.98 8.34
CA VAL A 73 -37.19 5.73 7.63
C VAL A 73 -38.31 4.96 8.31
N MET A 74 -38.24 4.85 9.65
CA MET A 74 -39.26 4.19 10.49
C MET A 74 -39.41 4.99 11.78
N SER A 75 -40.64 5.44 12.07
CA SER A 75 -40.94 6.34 13.19
C SER A 75 -40.51 5.85 14.56
N ASP A 76 -40.45 4.54 14.75
CA ASP A 76 -40.08 3.92 16.03
C ASP A 76 -38.58 3.71 16.20
N TRP A 77 -37.81 3.93 15.15
CA TRP A 77 -36.38 3.74 15.18
C TRP A 77 -35.68 5.01 15.70
N ARG A 78 -34.74 4.81 16.62
CA ARG A 78 -33.96 5.90 17.24
C ARG A 78 -32.53 5.90 16.76
N GLY A 79 -31.89 7.07 16.89
CA GLY A 79 -30.49 7.25 16.55
C GLY A 79 -30.25 7.74 15.14
N ASN A 80 -28.99 7.99 14.84
CA ASN A 80 -28.54 8.47 13.54
C ASN A 80 -27.70 7.39 12.87
N PHE A 81 -27.88 7.25 11.58
CA PHE A 81 -27.02 6.44 10.74
C PHE A 81 -26.22 7.34 9.80
N SER A 82 -24.93 7.03 9.65
CA SER A 82 -24.09 7.69 8.66
C SER A 82 -23.27 6.67 7.89
N LEU A 83 -23.12 6.91 6.61
CA LEU A 83 -22.29 6.16 5.69
C LEU A 83 -21.28 7.13 5.08
N HIS A 84 -19.99 6.77 5.15
CA HIS A 84 -18.92 7.51 4.52
C HIS A 84 -18.06 6.55 3.71
N GLY A 85 -17.84 6.87 2.46
CA GLY A 85 -17.06 6.02 1.54
C GLY A 85 -16.05 6.83 0.75
N VAL A 86 -14.85 6.29 0.62
CA VAL A 86 -13.79 6.81 -0.23
C VAL A 86 -13.29 5.68 -1.11
N MET A 87 -13.26 5.92 -2.43
CA MET A 87 -12.71 4.98 -3.41
C MET A 87 -11.70 5.71 -4.29
N THR A 88 -10.51 5.15 -4.42
CA THR A 88 -9.48 5.61 -5.35
C THR A 88 -9.31 4.58 -6.45
N ILE A 89 -9.40 5.01 -7.71
CA ILE A 89 -9.12 4.21 -8.90
C ILE A 89 -7.85 4.75 -9.53
N TYR A 90 -6.83 3.91 -9.60
CA TYR A 90 -5.55 4.26 -10.23
C TYR A 90 -5.61 3.89 -11.71
N LEU A 91 -5.39 4.87 -12.57
CA LEU A 91 -5.40 4.69 -14.03
C LEU A 91 -4.00 4.62 -14.62
N ARG A 92 -3.04 5.27 -13.96
CA ARG A 92 -1.65 5.31 -14.36
C ARG A 92 -0.77 5.76 -13.21
N ASP A 93 0.35 5.10 -13.02
CA ASP A 93 1.49 5.55 -12.21
C ASP A 93 2.78 5.23 -12.96
N PHE A 94 3.13 6.12 -13.87
CA PHE A 94 4.22 5.95 -14.80
C PHE A 94 5.41 6.78 -14.38
N GLN A 95 6.58 6.15 -14.39
CA GLN A 95 7.84 6.78 -14.05
C GLN A 95 8.86 6.56 -15.17
N ASP A 96 9.50 7.65 -15.57
CA ASP A 96 10.62 7.65 -16.51
C ASP A 96 11.78 8.41 -15.85
N THR A 97 12.88 7.72 -15.64
CA THR A 97 14.06 8.33 -15.02
C THR A 97 14.83 9.24 -15.95
N GLY A 98 14.59 9.16 -17.27
CA GLY A 98 15.40 9.86 -18.28
C GLY A 98 16.82 9.33 -18.43
N LEU A 99 17.17 8.25 -17.74
CA LEU A 99 18.51 7.65 -17.76
C LEU A 99 18.61 6.47 -18.71
N GLY A 100 17.61 6.24 -19.57
CA GLY A 100 17.57 5.11 -20.49
C GLY A 100 17.17 3.78 -19.84
N THR A 101 16.72 3.80 -18.58
CA THR A 101 16.09 2.63 -17.97
C THR A 101 14.71 2.41 -18.55
N PRO A 102 14.21 1.15 -18.59
CA PRO A 102 12.86 0.88 -19.03
C PRO A 102 11.85 1.69 -18.21
N THR A 103 10.91 2.30 -18.90
CA THR A 103 9.78 2.99 -18.26
C THR A 103 8.79 1.97 -17.73
N LEU A 104 8.22 2.21 -16.55
CA LEU A 104 7.32 1.29 -15.89
C LEU A 104 6.05 2.01 -15.46
N ASP A 105 4.90 1.41 -15.76
CA ASP A 105 3.62 1.72 -15.14
C ASP A 105 3.35 0.68 -14.05
N ILE A 106 3.27 1.13 -12.80
CA ILE A 106 3.14 0.25 -11.64
C ILE A 106 1.70 0.04 -11.19
N VAL A 107 0.71 0.57 -11.92
CA VAL A 107 -0.69 0.29 -11.60
C VAL A 107 -0.99 -1.21 -11.73
N GLY A 108 -1.68 -1.76 -10.74
CA GLY A 108 -1.93 -3.18 -10.60
C GLY A 108 -0.78 -3.96 -9.95
N GLN A 109 0.33 -3.33 -9.59
CA GLN A 109 1.41 -3.95 -8.84
C GLN A 109 1.14 -3.86 -7.33
N ASN A 110 0.90 -5.00 -6.70
CA ASN A 110 0.55 -5.09 -5.28
C ASN A 110 1.77 -5.41 -4.38
N ASN A 111 2.96 -5.45 -4.94
CA ASN A 111 4.20 -5.57 -4.19
C ASN A 111 4.85 -4.20 -4.04
N GLY A 112 4.83 -3.64 -2.85
CA GLY A 112 5.46 -2.35 -2.53
C GLY A 112 6.99 -2.35 -2.56
N ASN A 113 7.62 -3.41 -3.04
CA ASN A 113 9.05 -3.60 -2.92
C ASN A 113 9.80 -3.69 -4.26
N GLY A 114 9.30 -3.06 -5.28
CA GLY A 114 10.14 -2.84 -6.45
C GLY A 114 11.29 -1.91 -6.06
N GLY A 115 12.51 -2.38 -5.96
CA GLY A 115 13.81 -1.75 -5.66
C GLY A 115 14.00 -0.23 -5.71
N GLY A 116 13.05 0.52 -5.31
CA GLY A 116 12.96 1.96 -5.22
C GLY A 116 11.68 2.27 -4.47
N SER A 117 11.44 3.43 -4.03
CA SER A 117 10.32 3.96 -3.24
C SER A 117 8.88 3.65 -3.75
N SER A 118 8.67 2.54 -4.45
CA SER A 118 7.39 2.19 -5.06
C SER A 118 6.47 1.58 -4.01
N ALA A 119 5.50 2.34 -3.56
CA ALA A 119 4.36 1.82 -2.82
C ALA A 119 3.54 0.85 -3.69
N SER A 120 2.82 -0.06 -3.06
CA SER A 120 1.83 -0.90 -3.77
C SER A 120 0.72 -0.03 -4.36
N VAL A 121 0.45 -0.19 -5.66
CA VAL A 121 -0.56 0.59 -6.40
C VAL A 121 -1.59 -0.36 -7.04
N PRO A 122 -2.56 -0.89 -6.27
CA PRO A 122 -3.62 -1.71 -6.83
C PRO A 122 -4.47 -0.88 -7.81
N ASN A 123 -5.24 -1.54 -8.69
CA ASN A 123 -6.10 -0.80 -9.62
C ASN A 123 -7.13 0.06 -8.90
N TRP A 124 -7.61 -0.37 -7.73
CA TRP A 124 -8.48 0.44 -6.88
C TRP A 124 -8.33 0.09 -5.40
N LYS A 125 -8.62 1.07 -4.54
CA LYS A 125 -8.76 0.95 -3.09
C LYS A 125 -10.12 1.51 -2.68
N LEU A 126 -10.79 0.86 -1.71
CA LEU A 126 -12.07 1.27 -1.16
C LEU A 126 -12.01 1.25 0.36
N ASN A 127 -12.56 2.29 0.98
CA ASN A 127 -12.79 2.38 2.41
C ASN A 127 -14.22 2.89 2.63
N VAL A 128 -15.06 2.11 3.33
CA VAL A 128 -16.45 2.48 3.63
C VAL A 128 -16.70 2.30 5.11
N THR A 129 -17.16 3.34 5.78
CA THR A 129 -17.53 3.31 7.19
C THR A 129 -19.02 3.57 7.36
N ALA A 130 -19.72 2.61 7.96
CA ALA A 130 -21.09 2.75 8.43
C ALA A 130 -21.07 2.99 9.94
N THR A 131 -21.72 4.05 10.39
CA THR A 131 -21.81 4.40 11.81
C THR A 131 -23.27 4.52 12.25
N TYR A 132 -23.60 3.84 13.33
CA TYR A 132 -24.83 4.01 14.08
C TYR A 132 -24.50 4.73 15.38
N ASP A 133 -25.22 5.82 15.67
CA ASP A 133 -25.05 6.69 16.82
C ASP A 133 -26.38 6.85 17.55
N LEU A 134 -26.48 6.25 18.72
CA LEU A 134 -27.61 6.41 19.64
C LEU A 134 -27.03 6.53 21.06
N ASP A 135 -27.01 7.76 21.59
CA ASP A 135 -26.51 8.01 22.94
C ASP A 135 -27.13 7.05 23.98
N PRO A 136 -26.32 6.36 24.82
CA PRO A 136 -24.88 6.50 25.01
C PRO A 136 -24.00 5.60 24.11
N VAL A 137 -24.56 4.85 23.16
CA VAL A 137 -23.88 3.84 22.33
C VAL A 137 -23.56 4.41 20.96
N LYS A 138 -22.33 4.12 20.49
CA LYS A 138 -21.94 4.35 19.10
C LYS A 138 -21.24 3.11 18.55
N VAL A 139 -21.68 2.66 17.38
CA VAL A 139 -21.12 1.51 16.66
C VAL A 139 -20.63 1.97 15.29
N ALA A 140 -19.41 1.63 14.92
CA ALA A 140 -18.88 1.87 13.60
C ALA A 140 -18.32 0.57 13.00
N LEU A 141 -18.70 0.29 11.75
CA LEU A 141 -18.16 -0.79 10.94
C LEU A 141 -17.42 -0.19 9.76
N THR A 142 -16.16 -0.57 9.58
CA THR A 142 -15.33 -0.10 8.48
C THR A 142 -14.92 -1.25 7.58
N GLY A 143 -15.39 -1.25 6.34
CA GLY A 143 -14.93 -2.14 5.29
C GLY A 143 -13.77 -1.51 4.54
N ARG A 144 -12.64 -2.21 4.44
CA ARG A 144 -11.46 -1.82 3.67
C ARG A 144 -11.21 -2.87 2.60
N ALA A 145 -11.06 -2.46 1.34
CA ALA A 145 -10.84 -3.38 0.25
C ALA A 145 -9.85 -2.81 -0.79
N PHE A 146 -9.19 -3.68 -1.51
CA PHE A 146 -8.39 -3.33 -2.68
C PHE A 146 -8.41 -4.46 -3.71
N SER A 147 -8.14 -4.09 -4.96
CA SER A 147 -8.10 -5.05 -6.07
C SER A 147 -6.92 -6.00 -5.98
N GLY A 148 -7.08 -7.20 -6.49
CA GLY A 148 -5.95 -8.03 -6.88
C GLY A 148 -5.14 -7.38 -7.99
N GLY A 149 -3.95 -7.92 -8.21
CA GLY A 149 -3.01 -7.46 -9.22
C GLY A 149 -1.88 -8.45 -9.40
N THR A 150 -0.72 -7.94 -9.75
CA THR A 150 0.52 -8.71 -9.90
C THR A 150 1.46 -8.46 -8.71
N PHE A 151 2.35 -9.40 -8.49
CA PHE A 151 3.46 -9.18 -7.57
C PHE A 151 4.41 -8.11 -8.13
N ASP A 152 4.82 -8.25 -9.39
CA ASP A 152 5.68 -7.29 -10.08
C ASP A 152 5.33 -7.28 -11.57
N ASN A 153 5.06 -6.11 -12.12
CA ASN A 153 4.64 -5.94 -13.53
C ASN A 153 5.75 -6.26 -14.54
N THR A 154 7.00 -6.34 -14.09
CA THR A 154 8.13 -6.69 -14.96
C THR A 154 8.30 -8.19 -15.16
N TYR A 155 7.69 -9.02 -14.29
CA TYR A 155 7.88 -10.45 -14.33
C TYR A 155 7.09 -11.14 -15.46
N VAL A 156 7.77 -12.03 -16.17
CA VAL A 156 7.17 -12.90 -17.18
C VAL A 156 6.70 -14.17 -16.50
N VAL A 157 5.39 -14.41 -16.52
CA VAL A 157 4.83 -15.66 -15.97
C VAL A 157 5.11 -16.81 -16.90
N CYS A 158 5.81 -17.81 -16.40
CA CYS A 158 6.19 -18.99 -17.20
C CYS A 158 6.45 -20.19 -16.30
N THR A 159 5.91 -21.38 -16.69
CA THR A 159 6.09 -22.64 -15.95
C THR A 159 6.91 -23.69 -16.69
N ALA A 160 7.00 -23.60 -18.03
CA ALA A 160 7.78 -24.50 -18.86
C ALA A 160 8.17 -23.80 -20.18
N GLY A 161 9.33 -24.13 -20.73
CA GLY A 161 9.83 -23.52 -21.98
C GLY A 161 10.09 -22.00 -21.81
N CYS A 162 10.50 -21.58 -20.64
CA CYS A 162 10.62 -20.18 -20.30
C CYS A 162 11.67 -19.46 -21.15
N PRO A 163 11.42 -18.19 -21.50
CA PRO A 163 12.46 -17.36 -22.09
C PRO A 163 13.60 -17.18 -21.10
N ALA A 164 14.80 -16.83 -21.59
CA ALA A 164 15.91 -16.50 -20.72
C ALA A 164 15.50 -15.32 -19.82
N ALA A 165 15.63 -15.49 -18.52
CA ALA A 165 15.37 -14.42 -17.57
C ALA A 165 16.40 -13.31 -17.76
N THR A 166 15.93 -12.08 -17.75
CA THR A 166 16.78 -10.87 -17.75
C THR A 166 16.54 -10.09 -16.47
N THR A 167 17.40 -9.16 -16.14
CA THR A 167 17.24 -8.28 -14.97
C THR A 167 16.04 -7.36 -15.09
N THR A 168 15.63 -7.02 -16.30
CA THR A 168 14.46 -6.17 -16.58
C THR A 168 13.17 -6.96 -16.74
N HIS A 169 13.27 -8.26 -17.07
CA HIS A 169 12.12 -9.16 -17.28
C HIS A 169 12.47 -10.54 -16.70
N PRO A 170 12.53 -10.67 -15.37
CA PRO A 170 12.74 -11.97 -14.74
C PRO A 170 11.54 -12.88 -14.97
N THR A 171 11.76 -14.19 -14.98
CA THR A 171 10.69 -15.18 -15.10
C THR A 171 10.24 -15.67 -13.72
N ILE A 172 8.95 -15.92 -13.58
CA ILE A 172 8.33 -16.43 -12.37
C ILE A 172 7.19 -17.38 -12.71
N ASN A 173 6.97 -18.40 -11.89
CA ASN A 173 5.87 -19.35 -12.12
C ASN A 173 4.50 -18.83 -11.65
N PHE A 174 4.48 -17.86 -10.75
CA PHE A 174 3.26 -17.31 -10.19
C PHE A 174 3.47 -15.83 -9.84
N ASN A 175 2.69 -14.96 -10.48
CA ASN A 175 2.81 -13.49 -10.32
C ASN A 175 1.48 -12.83 -9.91
N HIS A 176 0.56 -13.59 -9.30
CA HIS A 176 -0.74 -13.06 -8.89
C HIS A 176 -0.73 -12.65 -7.41
N ALA A 177 -1.10 -11.40 -7.14
CA ALA A 177 -1.33 -10.84 -5.81
C ALA A 177 -2.84 -10.68 -5.60
N PRO A 178 -3.50 -11.50 -4.76
CA PRO A 178 -4.94 -11.48 -4.61
C PRO A 178 -5.40 -10.18 -3.92
N GLY A 179 -6.55 -9.65 -4.33
CA GLY A 179 -7.23 -8.61 -3.59
C GLY A 179 -7.69 -9.11 -2.21
N ARG A 180 -8.00 -8.17 -1.31
CA ARG A 180 -8.51 -8.46 0.03
C ARG A 180 -9.63 -7.52 0.43
N PHE A 181 -10.49 -8.03 1.29
CA PHE A 181 -11.48 -7.27 2.02
C PHE A 181 -11.25 -7.48 3.52
N TYR A 182 -11.20 -6.42 4.28
CA TYR A 182 -11.12 -6.43 5.74
C TYR A 182 -12.33 -5.74 6.32
N LEU A 183 -12.86 -6.27 7.41
CA LEU A 183 -13.91 -5.63 8.20
C LEU A 183 -13.37 -5.33 9.59
N ASP A 184 -13.48 -4.06 9.97
CA ASP A 184 -13.12 -3.57 11.29
C ASP A 184 -14.41 -3.13 12.02
N ALA A 185 -14.49 -3.33 13.32
CA ALA A 185 -15.59 -2.87 14.16
C ALA A 185 -15.07 -2.03 15.31
N ASN A 186 -15.83 -0.99 15.65
CA ASN A 186 -15.61 -0.19 16.84
C ASN A 186 -16.95 0.03 17.55
N VAL A 187 -16.98 -0.22 18.86
CA VAL A 187 -18.11 0.08 19.73
C VAL A 187 -17.63 0.99 20.84
N SER A 188 -18.32 2.06 21.08
CA SER A 188 -18.07 2.92 22.23
C SER A 188 -19.34 3.17 23.03
N TYR A 189 -19.15 3.36 24.33
CA TYR A 189 -20.21 3.62 25.29
C TYR A 189 -19.81 4.79 26.18
N LYS A 190 -20.63 5.86 26.18
CA LYS A 190 -20.41 7.01 27.05
C LYS A 190 -20.85 6.68 28.47
N LEU A 191 -19.95 6.94 29.42
CA LEU A 191 -20.18 6.80 30.84
C LEU A 191 -20.34 8.18 31.47
N ASN A 192 -21.44 8.41 32.17
CA ASN A 192 -21.64 9.61 32.96
C ASN A 192 -21.16 9.33 34.39
N LEU A 193 -19.92 9.67 34.69
CA LEU A 193 -19.30 9.49 36.01
C LEU A 193 -19.40 10.74 36.91
N GLY A 194 -20.40 11.59 36.70
CA GLY A 194 -20.63 12.84 37.43
C GLY A 194 -20.77 14.06 36.53
N GLU A 195 -21.01 15.24 37.12
CA GLU A 195 -21.33 16.44 36.33
C GLU A 195 -20.17 17.02 35.52
N THR A 196 -18.92 16.66 35.83
CA THR A 196 -17.71 17.26 35.24
C THR A 196 -16.82 16.30 34.46
N THR A 197 -17.05 14.98 34.54
CA THR A 197 -16.16 14.00 33.92
C THR A 197 -16.91 13.16 32.86
N ALA A 198 -16.68 13.51 31.60
CA ALA A 198 -17.14 12.68 30.50
C ALA A 198 -16.16 11.53 30.27
N SER A 199 -16.66 10.32 30.38
CA SER A 199 -15.85 9.10 30.17
C SER A 199 -16.44 8.25 29.04
N GLU A 200 -15.61 7.52 28.33
CA GLU A 200 -16.00 6.65 27.24
C GLU A 200 -15.26 5.32 27.35
N MET A 201 -16.00 4.24 27.42
CA MET A 201 -15.45 2.90 27.19
C MET A 201 -15.47 2.59 25.71
N PHE A 202 -14.44 1.93 25.21
CA PHE A 202 -14.42 1.46 23.82
C PHE A 202 -13.91 0.04 23.70
N PHE A 203 -14.40 -0.65 22.69
CA PHE A 203 -13.92 -1.91 22.21
C PHE A 203 -13.80 -1.86 20.69
N SER A 204 -12.65 -2.27 20.15
CA SER A 204 -12.43 -2.33 18.71
C SER A 204 -11.83 -3.67 18.30
N VAL A 205 -12.26 -4.13 17.13
CA VAL A 205 -11.72 -5.30 16.45
C VAL A 205 -11.27 -4.87 15.07
N ARG A 206 -10.03 -5.15 14.72
CA ARG A 206 -9.50 -4.98 13.37
C ARG A 206 -9.35 -6.32 12.71
N ASN A 207 -9.66 -6.40 11.41
CA ASN A 207 -9.63 -7.64 10.63
C ASN A 207 -10.47 -8.77 11.27
N MET A 208 -11.77 -8.50 11.48
CA MET A 208 -12.71 -9.41 12.17
C MET A 208 -12.74 -10.82 11.59
N PHE A 209 -12.53 -10.97 10.29
CA PHE A 209 -12.55 -12.25 9.61
C PHE A 209 -11.20 -12.99 9.62
N ASN A 210 -10.20 -12.40 10.27
CA ASN A 210 -8.85 -12.94 10.33
C ASN A 210 -8.29 -13.31 8.95
N ASN A 211 -8.49 -12.42 7.98
CA ASN A 211 -7.98 -12.65 6.63
C ASN A 211 -6.46 -12.58 6.64
N ASP A 212 -5.83 -13.69 6.28
CA ASP A 212 -4.37 -13.83 6.28
C ASP A 212 -3.71 -13.12 5.10
N VAL A 213 -2.45 -12.79 5.29
CA VAL A 213 -1.57 -12.35 4.21
C VAL A 213 -1.34 -13.51 3.26
N PRO A 214 -1.59 -13.37 1.95
CA PRO A 214 -1.30 -14.45 1.02
C PRO A 214 0.20 -14.70 0.94
N PRO A 215 0.60 -15.98 0.79
CA PRO A 215 1.99 -16.30 0.49
C PRO A 215 2.37 -15.66 -0.85
N MET A 216 3.45 -14.90 -0.84
CA MET A 216 3.96 -14.25 -2.03
C MET A 216 5.35 -14.78 -2.34
N PRO A 217 5.76 -14.86 -3.62
CA PRO A 217 7.13 -15.15 -3.95
C PRO A 217 7.98 -14.04 -3.34
N SER A 218 8.69 -14.38 -2.28
CA SER A 218 9.63 -13.46 -1.66
C SER A 218 10.75 -13.20 -2.64
N SER A 219 10.83 -11.99 -3.16
CA SER A 219 12.07 -11.53 -3.74
C SER A 219 13.06 -11.34 -2.59
N LEU A 220 13.68 -12.44 -2.20
CA LEU A 220 15.09 -12.51 -1.90
C LEU A 220 15.66 -11.82 -0.67
N HIS A 221 15.16 -10.80 -0.06
CA HIS A 221 16.11 -10.10 0.79
C HIS A 221 15.79 -9.97 2.26
N TYR A 222 14.57 -10.23 2.67
CA TYR A 222 14.27 -9.92 4.07
C TYR A 222 13.46 -10.97 4.83
N GLY A 223 13.42 -12.21 4.41
CA GLY A 223 12.81 -13.29 5.20
C GLY A 223 11.33 -13.10 5.57
N ASN A 224 10.81 -11.94 5.25
CA ASN A 224 9.49 -11.47 5.61
C ASN A 224 8.76 -11.11 4.33
N GLY A 225 8.36 -12.06 3.49
CA GLY A 225 7.56 -11.84 2.28
C GLY A 225 6.26 -11.07 2.54
N HIS A 226 6.37 -9.91 3.18
CA HIS A 226 5.25 -9.15 3.71
C HIS A 226 4.96 -7.97 2.81
N LEU A 227 3.79 -8.00 2.24
CA LEU A 227 3.18 -6.87 1.54
C LEU A 227 2.50 -5.94 2.57
N GLY A 228 3.27 -5.44 3.53
CA GLY A 228 2.77 -4.66 4.66
C GLY A 228 2.04 -3.38 4.29
N ASP A 229 2.17 -2.91 3.06
CA ASP A 229 1.51 -1.69 2.59
C ASP A 229 0.00 -1.89 2.35
N LEU A 230 -0.42 -3.10 1.96
CA LEU A 230 -1.80 -3.40 1.62
C LEU A 230 -2.44 -4.40 2.57
N TYR A 231 -1.69 -5.42 3.00
CA TYR A 231 -2.22 -6.54 3.76
C TYR A 231 -2.04 -6.35 5.26
N ASP A 232 -3.03 -6.77 6.06
CA ASP A 232 -2.94 -6.76 7.51
C ASP A 232 -2.08 -7.93 8.00
N LEU A 233 -0.84 -7.65 8.39
CA LEU A 233 0.16 -8.65 8.78
C LEU A 233 -0.16 -9.36 10.10
N ASN A 234 -0.90 -8.72 10.99
CA ASN A 234 -1.08 -9.17 12.37
C ASN A 234 -2.35 -10.01 12.60
N GLY A 235 -3.09 -10.36 11.52
CA GLY A 235 -4.37 -11.03 11.68
C GLY A 235 -5.40 -10.17 12.44
N VAL A 236 -6.23 -10.81 13.26
CA VAL A 236 -7.23 -10.11 14.08
C VAL A 236 -6.58 -9.41 15.29
N ILE A 237 -6.92 -8.13 15.50
CA ILE A 237 -6.43 -7.34 16.64
C ILE A 237 -7.61 -6.85 17.45
N TYR A 238 -7.59 -7.11 18.76
CA TYR A 238 -8.56 -6.59 19.73
C TYR A 238 -7.94 -5.46 20.54
N ARG A 239 -8.72 -4.41 20.77
CA ARG A 239 -8.36 -3.31 21.67
C ARG A 239 -9.56 -2.94 22.52
N ALA A 240 -9.35 -2.75 23.81
CA ALA A 240 -10.33 -2.23 24.75
C ALA A 240 -9.70 -1.17 25.62
N GLY A 241 -10.48 -0.18 26.06
CA GLY A 241 -9.98 0.86 26.94
C GLY A 241 -11.06 1.80 27.44
N ILE A 242 -10.64 2.70 28.32
CA ILE A 242 -11.46 3.79 28.86
C ILE A 242 -10.73 5.10 28.59
N ARG A 243 -11.47 6.09 28.11
CA ARG A 243 -10.99 7.47 27.93
C ARG A 243 -11.70 8.37 28.94
N PHE A 244 -10.94 9.21 29.59
CA PHE A 244 -11.45 10.24 30.51
C PHE A 244 -11.20 11.60 29.89
N LYS A 245 -12.24 12.44 29.86
CA LYS A 245 -12.13 13.85 29.47
C LYS A 245 -12.37 14.68 30.71
N MET A 246 -11.33 15.31 31.21
CA MET A 246 -11.35 16.29 32.32
C MET A 246 -11.55 17.67 31.76
#